data_0b7625f6bbddff33977e52a6bf6749e8
#
_entry.id   0b7625f6bbddff33977e52a6bf6749e8
#
_cell.length_a   1.000
_cell.length_b   1.000
_cell.length_c   1.000
_cell.angle_alpha   90.00
_cell.angle_beta   90.00
_cell.angle_gamma   90.00
#
_symmetry.space_group_name_H-M   'P 1'
#
loop_
_entity.id
_entity.type
_entity.pdbx_description
1 polymer ?
#
loop_
_entity_poly.entity_id
_entity_poly.type
_entity_poly.pdbx_seq_one_letter_code
_entity_poly.pdbx_strand_id
1 'polypeptide(L)'
;MERKVDVLGVEYSILQKTDEEDALLKEAVGCCDTSVKRITLRRYTQEDREQPNSQRNLDEYQRKVLRHEIVHAFLYESGLSVNSGGARNWAGNEEMVDWIAIQGPKIMKAWQEAGAV
;
A
#
# COMPACT_ATOMS: atom_id res chain seq x y z
N MET A 1 -2.27 5.05 -15.61
CA MET A 1 -0.85 4.80 -15.95
C MET A 1 -0.28 3.72 -15.05
N GLU A 2 0.36 2.75 -15.64
CA GLU A 2 1.00 1.68 -14.88
C GLU A 2 2.41 2.10 -14.46
N ARG A 3 2.74 1.82 -13.19
CA ARG A 3 4.10 1.97 -12.67
C ARG A 3 4.58 0.61 -12.20
N LYS A 4 5.87 0.49 -11.94
CA LYS A 4 6.47 -0.76 -11.46
C LYS A 4 7.39 -0.47 -10.30
N VAL A 5 7.50 -1.44 -9.41
CA VAL A 5 8.41 -1.36 -8.26
C VAL A 5 9.04 -2.73 -8.04
N ASP A 6 10.34 -2.72 -7.73
CA ASP A 6 11.04 -3.94 -7.36
C ASP A 6 10.87 -4.21 -5.86
N VAL A 7 10.40 -5.40 -5.54
CA VAL A 7 10.23 -5.85 -4.16
C VAL A 7 11.08 -7.10 -3.97
N LEU A 8 12.25 -6.94 -3.39
CA LEU A 8 13.20 -8.03 -3.14
C LEU A 8 13.49 -8.87 -4.40
N GLY A 9 13.68 -8.19 -5.53
CA GLY A 9 13.98 -8.83 -6.81
C GLY A 9 12.76 -9.26 -7.61
N VAL A 10 11.55 -9.03 -7.09
CA VAL A 10 10.29 -9.36 -7.78
C VAL A 10 9.63 -8.07 -8.23
N GLU A 11 9.31 -7.97 -9.49
CA GLU A 11 8.66 -6.77 -10.04
C GLU A 11 7.15 -6.82 -9.79
N TYR A 12 6.65 -5.79 -9.15
CA TYR A 12 5.21 -5.58 -8.98
C TYR A 12 4.73 -4.45 -9.86
N SER A 13 3.57 -4.65 -10.47
CA SER A 13 2.88 -3.60 -11.23
C SER A 13 1.99 -2.80 -10.29
N ILE A 14 1.94 -1.49 -10.47
CA ILE A 14 1.09 -0.58 -9.70
C ILE A 14 0.09 0.05 -10.65
N LEU A 15 -1.19 -0.20 -10.43
CA LEU A 15 -2.29 0.29 -11.25
C LEU A 15 -3.23 1.16 -10.42
N GLN A 16 -3.86 2.11 -11.09
CA GLN A 16 -4.93 2.91 -10.50
C GLN A 16 -6.20 2.66 -11.28
N LYS A 17 -7.27 2.33 -10.57
CA LYS A 17 -8.59 2.08 -11.16
C LYS A 17 -9.67 2.75 -10.34
N THR A 18 -10.75 3.14 -11.00
CA THR A 18 -11.94 3.61 -10.30
C THR A 18 -12.69 2.42 -9.71
N ASP A 19 -13.61 2.67 -8.79
CA ASP A 19 -14.44 1.62 -8.21
C ASP A 19 -15.42 1.02 -9.22
N GLU A 20 -15.68 1.72 -10.33
CA GLU A 20 -16.48 1.16 -11.43
C GLU A 20 -15.66 0.19 -12.27
N GLU A 21 -14.37 0.45 -12.45
CA GLU A 21 -13.47 -0.42 -13.21
C GLU A 21 -13.09 -1.68 -12.43
N ASP A 22 -13.08 -1.61 -11.10
CA ASP A 22 -12.73 -2.73 -10.23
C ASP A 22 -13.62 -2.70 -8.99
N ALA A 23 -14.54 -3.67 -8.89
CA ALA A 23 -15.52 -3.72 -7.82
C ALA A 23 -14.91 -3.88 -6.43
N LEU A 24 -13.72 -4.47 -6.30
CA LEU A 24 -13.02 -4.56 -5.02
C LEU A 24 -12.76 -3.19 -4.41
N LEU A 25 -12.60 -2.17 -5.24
CA LEU A 25 -12.31 -0.81 -4.79
C LEU A 25 -13.53 -0.07 -4.24
N LYS A 26 -14.69 -0.71 -4.22
CA LYS A 26 -15.87 -0.19 -3.50
C LYS A 26 -15.73 -0.40 -2.01
N GLU A 27 -15.03 -1.47 -1.61
CA GLU A 27 -14.87 -1.86 -0.20
C GLU A 27 -13.46 -1.62 0.32
N ALA A 28 -12.48 -1.49 -0.57
CA ALA A 28 -11.08 -1.27 -0.21
C ALA A 28 -10.50 -0.13 -1.03
N VAL A 29 -9.56 0.61 -0.46
CA VAL A 29 -8.89 1.71 -1.16
C VAL A 29 -7.62 1.26 -1.87
N GLY A 30 -7.19 0.05 -1.61
CA GLY A 30 -6.04 -0.57 -2.27
C GLY A 30 -6.02 -2.06 -2.03
N CYS A 31 -5.24 -2.76 -2.84
CA CYS A 31 -5.10 -4.20 -2.76
C CYS A 31 -3.72 -4.62 -3.26
N CYS A 32 -3.11 -5.57 -2.56
CA CYS A 32 -1.87 -6.21 -3.01
C CYS A 32 -2.18 -7.67 -3.34
N ASP A 33 -2.19 -7.99 -4.63
CA ASP A 33 -2.40 -9.37 -5.09
C ASP A 33 -1.05 -10.00 -5.38
N THR A 34 -0.56 -10.78 -4.43
CA THR A 34 0.76 -11.41 -4.52
C THR A 34 0.80 -12.55 -5.53
N SER A 35 -0.35 -13.09 -5.92
CA SER A 35 -0.40 -14.18 -6.89
C SER A 35 -0.05 -13.72 -8.31
N VAL A 36 -0.37 -12.48 -8.64
CA VAL A 36 -0.06 -11.89 -9.96
C VAL A 36 0.91 -10.72 -9.85
N LYS A 37 1.45 -10.46 -8.66
CA LYS A 37 2.44 -9.40 -8.42
C LYS A 37 1.90 -8.03 -8.84
N ARG A 38 0.74 -7.67 -8.30
CA ARG A 38 0.04 -6.45 -8.69
C ARG A 38 -0.51 -5.72 -7.48
N ILE A 39 -0.25 -4.41 -7.43
CA ILE A 39 -0.88 -3.51 -6.47
C ILE A 39 -1.87 -2.65 -7.24
N THR A 40 -3.11 -2.60 -6.76
CA THR A 40 -4.16 -1.77 -7.35
C THR A 40 -4.60 -0.74 -6.33
N LEU A 41 -4.63 0.52 -6.74
CA LEU A 41 -5.06 1.64 -5.91
C LEU A 41 -6.33 2.23 -6.48
N ARG A 42 -7.21 2.70 -5.60
CA ARG A 42 -8.39 3.44 -6.04
C ARG A 42 -7.95 4.78 -6.62
N ARG A 43 -8.41 5.05 -7.85
CA ARG A 43 -8.27 6.36 -8.47
C ARG A 43 -9.51 7.18 -8.10
N TYR A 44 -9.29 8.33 -7.50
CA TYR A 44 -10.38 9.19 -7.08
C TYR A 44 -10.81 10.09 -8.21
N THR A 45 -12.12 10.11 -8.48
CA THR A 45 -12.72 10.97 -9.49
C THR A 45 -13.00 12.35 -8.88
N GLN A 46 -13.34 13.32 -9.71
CA GLN A 46 -13.77 14.63 -9.21
C GLN A 46 -15.00 14.51 -8.32
N GLU A 47 -15.93 13.63 -8.69
CA GLU A 47 -17.11 13.36 -7.89
C GLU A 47 -16.73 12.83 -6.50
N ASP A 48 -15.75 11.92 -6.42
CA ASP A 48 -15.25 11.42 -5.13
C ASP A 48 -14.70 12.55 -4.28
N ARG A 49 -13.95 13.47 -4.88
CA ARG A 49 -13.30 14.58 -4.19
C ARG A 49 -14.32 15.59 -3.64
N GLU A 50 -15.48 15.69 -4.24
CA GLU A 50 -16.54 16.61 -3.86
C GLU A 50 -17.46 16.07 -2.76
N GLN A 51 -17.32 14.81 -2.37
CA GLN A 51 -18.13 14.22 -1.31
C GLN A 51 -17.85 14.91 0.03
N PRO A 52 -18.91 15.22 0.83
CA PRO A 52 -18.73 15.93 2.10
C PRO A 52 -17.81 15.23 3.10
N ASN A 53 -17.76 13.90 3.06
CA ASN A 53 -16.95 13.08 3.97
C ASN A 53 -15.63 12.63 3.36
N SER A 54 -15.26 13.21 2.22
CA SER A 54 -14.01 12.88 1.54
C SER A 54 -12.81 13.35 2.37
N GLN A 55 -11.70 12.62 2.29
CA GLN A 55 -10.41 13.06 2.82
C GLN A 55 -10.01 14.36 2.11
N ARG A 56 -9.51 15.33 2.86
CA ARG A 56 -9.14 16.61 2.27
C ARG A 56 -7.92 16.53 1.36
N ASN A 57 -7.00 15.62 1.64
CA ASN A 57 -5.81 15.42 0.82
C ASN A 57 -5.79 13.98 0.33
N LEU A 58 -6.57 13.72 -0.71
CA LEU A 58 -6.66 12.37 -1.28
C LEU A 58 -5.37 11.90 -1.92
N ASP A 59 -4.56 12.81 -2.44
CA ASP A 59 -3.28 12.44 -3.06
C ASP A 59 -2.31 11.89 -2.01
N GLU A 60 -2.20 12.54 -0.85
CA GLU A 60 -1.38 12.03 0.25
C GLU A 60 -1.96 10.75 0.83
N TYR A 61 -3.28 10.66 0.95
CA TYR A 61 -3.94 9.46 1.40
C TYR A 61 -3.61 8.28 0.47
N GLN A 62 -3.66 8.50 -0.85
CA GLN A 62 -3.32 7.45 -1.81
C GLN A 62 -1.84 7.04 -1.70
N ARG A 63 -0.92 7.99 -1.47
CA ARG A 63 0.49 7.66 -1.25
C ARG A 63 0.68 6.79 0.00
N LYS A 64 -0.06 7.10 1.07
CA LYS A 64 -0.02 6.29 2.29
C LYS A 64 -0.54 4.87 2.02
N VAL A 65 -1.64 4.75 1.28
CA VAL A 65 -2.19 3.46 0.88
C VAL A 65 -1.19 2.68 0.04
N LEU A 66 -0.50 3.35 -0.90
CA LEU A 66 0.52 2.69 -1.70
C LEU A 66 1.65 2.14 -0.81
N ARG A 67 2.13 2.92 0.15
CA ARG A 67 3.15 2.43 1.10
C ARG A 67 2.65 1.20 1.87
N HIS A 68 1.40 1.21 2.29
CA HIS A 68 0.76 0.09 2.99
C HIS A 68 0.80 -1.18 2.14
N GLU A 69 0.39 -1.08 0.87
CA GLU A 69 0.36 -2.25 -0.01
C GLU A 69 1.78 -2.74 -0.35
N ILE A 70 2.73 -1.83 -0.49
CA ILE A 70 4.14 -2.21 -0.71
C ILE A 70 4.69 -2.98 0.50
N VAL A 71 4.33 -2.58 1.73
CA VAL A 71 4.76 -3.30 2.94
C VAL A 71 4.21 -4.74 2.90
N HIS A 72 2.95 -4.93 2.50
CA HIS A 72 2.40 -6.27 2.32
C HIS A 72 3.23 -7.09 1.31
N ALA A 73 3.62 -6.47 0.20
CA ALA A 73 4.43 -7.15 -0.80
C ALA A 73 5.79 -7.59 -0.23
N PHE A 74 6.46 -6.71 0.52
CA PHE A 74 7.72 -7.06 1.18
C PHE A 74 7.56 -8.19 2.18
N LEU A 75 6.52 -8.16 2.99
CA LEU A 75 6.27 -9.21 3.98
C LEU A 75 6.00 -10.56 3.30
N TYR A 76 5.33 -10.54 2.17
CA TYR A 76 5.08 -11.76 1.40
C TYR A 76 6.37 -12.27 0.74
N GLU A 77 7.07 -11.41 -0.02
CA GLU A 77 8.26 -11.82 -0.77
C GLU A 77 9.43 -12.21 0.12
N SER A 78 9.48 -11.70 1.34
CA SER A 78 10.49 -12.10 2.32
C SER A 78 10.20 -13.46 2.97
N GLY A 79 9.01 -14.02 2.73
CA GLY A 79 8.57 -15.27 3.35
C GLY A 79 7.95 -15.12 4.73
N LEU A 80 7.99 -13.94 5.33
CA LEU A 80 7.45 -13.74 6.68
C LEU A 80 5.94 -13.98 6.73
N SER A 81 5.21 -13.45 5.75
CA SER A 81 3.77 -13.59 5.69
C SER A 81 3.34 -15.05 5.53
N VAL A 82 4.04 -15.79 4.68
CA VAL A 82 3.73 -17.21 4.39
C VAL A 82 4.13 -18.09 5.56
N ASN A 83 5.25 -17.81 6.22
CA ASN A 83 5.82 -18.67 7.24
C ASN A 83 5.34 -18.38 8.65
N SER A 84 4.57 -17.35 8.87
CA SER A 84 4.18 -16.93 10.20
C SER A 84 2.78 -17.35 10.63
N GLY A 85 2.15 -18.27 9.91
CA GLY A 85 0.93 -18.94 10.37
C GLY A 85 -0.40 -18.23 10.12
N GLY A 86 -0.43 -17.24 9.24
CA GLY A 86 -1.69 -16.65 8.79
C GLY A 86 -1.93 -15.22 9.24
N ALA A 87 -3.15 -14.73 9.01
CA ALA A 87 -3.49 -13.31 9.16
C ALA A 87 -3.47 -12.77 10.60
N ARG A 88 -3.42 -13.65 11.60
CA ARG A 88 -3.41 -13.24 13.00
C ARG A 88 -2.01 -13.00 13.57
N ASN A 89 -0.98 -13.36 12.85
CA ASN A 89 0.39 -13.12 13.31
C ASN A 89 0.84 -11.72 12.93
N TRP A 90 2.02 -11.34 13.41
CA TRP A 90 2.46 -9.98 13.20
C TRP A 90 2.71 -9.63 11.74
N ALA A 91 3.15 -10.57 10.93
CA ALA A 91 3.40 -10.29 9.50
C ALA A 91 2.12 -10.10 8.70
N GLY A 92 0.97 -10.53 9.24
CA GLY A 92 -0.34 -10.27 8.65
C GLY A 92 -1.13 -9.19 9.38
N ASN A 93 -0.54 -8.54 10.37
CA ASN A 93 -1.22 -7.56 11.20
C ASN A 93 -1.37 -6.23 10.46
N GLU A 94 -2.61 -5.86 10.15
CA GLU A 94 -2.90 -4.63 9.40
C GLU A 94 -2.53 -3.36 10.15
N GLU A 95 -2.64 -3.38 11.47
CA GLU A 95 -2.26 -2.23 12.29
C GLU A 95 -0.75 -1.98 12.21
N MET A 96 0.06 -3.04 12.27
CA MET A 96 1.52 -2.93 12.14
C MET A 96 1.90 -2.47 10.74
N VAL A 97 1.28 -3.03 9.71
CA VAL A 97 1.52 -2.63 8.31
C VAL A 97 1.18 -1.17 8.11
N ASP A 98 0.04 -0.72 8.64
CA ASP A 98 -0.37 0.67 8.52
C ASP A 98 0.55 1.61 9.29
N TRP A 99 1.02 1.19 10.48
CA TRP A 99 1.99 1.97 11.25
C TRP A 99 3.26 2.22 10.43
N ILE A 100 3.79 1.19 9.77
CA ILE A 100 4.99 1.34 8.92
C ILE A 100 4.69 2.28 7.75
N ALA A 101 3.52 2.16 7.13
CA ALA A 101 3.14 3.02 6.02
C ALA A 101 3.05 4.49 6.41
N ILE A 102 2.56 4.77 7.61
CA ILE A 102 2.43 6.13 8.13
C ILE A 102 3.78 6.68 8.58
N GLN A 103 4.54 5.90 9.34
CA GLN A 103 5.77 6.37 9.97
C GLN A 103 7.01 6.20 9.11
N GLY A 104 6.95 5.36 8.07
CA GLY A 104 8.09 5.06 7.21
C GLY A 104 8.85 6.28 6.72
N PRO A 105 8.19 7.28 6.13
CA PRO A 105 8.89 8.49 5.67
C PRO A 105 9.57 9.26 6.80
N LYS A 106 8.99 9.27 7.99
CA LYS A 106 9.57 9.95 9.16
C LYS A 106 10.78 9.19 9.70
N ILE A 107 10.68 7.86 9.71
CA ILE A 107 11.81 7.01 10.13
C ILE A 107 12.97 7.18 9.15
N MET A 108 12.70 7.17 7.85
CA MET A 108 13.73 7.36 6.83
C MET A 108 14.42 8.72 7.00
N LYS A 109 13.64 9.77 7.22
CA LYS A 109 14.20 11.10 7.44
C LYS A 109 15.10 11.13 8.66
N ALA A 110 14.67 10.52 9.77
CA ALA A 110 15.47 10.46 10.98
C ALA A 110 16.77 9.69 10.76
N TRP A 111 16.73 8.58 10.04
CA TRP A 111 17.92 7.82 9.69
C TRP A 111 18.90 8.64 8.86
N GLN A 112 18.40 9.38 7.89
CA GLN A 112 19.23 10.24 7.05
C GLN A 112 19.87 11.36 7.87
N GLU A 113 19.11 12.02 8.73
CA GLU A 113 19.62 13.08 9.61
C GLU A 113 20.68 12.58 10.57
N ALA A 114 20.54 11.34 11.04
CA ALA A 114 21.50 10.73 11.96
C ALA A 114 22.75 10.16 11.28
N GLY A 115 22.78 10.15 9.95
CA GLY A 115 23.88 9.51 9.21
C GLY A 115 23.84 7.99 9.27
N ALA A 116 22.67 7.41 9.55
CA ALA A 116 22.51 5.95 9.64
C ALA A 116 22.20 5.32 8.28
N VAL A 117 21.87 6.15 7.34
CA VAL A 117 21.53 5.69 5.98
C VAL A 117 21.90 6.78 4.98
#